data_ef847076e92d085275b96d1166289bad
#
_entry.id   ef847076e92d085275b96d1166289bad
#
_cell.length_a   1.000
_cell.length_b   1.000
_cell.length_c   1.000
_cell.angle_alpha   90.00
_cell.angle_beta   90.00
_cell.angle_gamma   90.00
#
_symmetry.space_group_name_H-M   'P 1'
#
loop_
_entity.id
_entity.type
_entity.pdbx_description
1 polymer ?
#
loop_
_entity_poly.entity_id
_entity_poly.type
_entity_poly.pdbx_seq_one_letter_code
_entity_poly.pdbx_strand_id
1 'polypeptide(L)'
;YLPRHNKDRGWHRFYSNLELVVIDEGHEYGGVMGTHVAWILRRLRRVLAHYGADPQFVITTATIGNPAAHASTLTGGEFSVVSEDGSPRGNRDIVLWEPPLDDEALEGYDDGSGDLMEGFEQARRSSAREASSVTAHLAVNGIQTLQFTTARQGTEIGAKQTVQAVRDHPRDGYIDVEPYHAGLGKRKRRSVENQLKSADLDAVISTNALELGIDIGSVDATVTDSYPGTKQSFWQQIGRAGRGTSDALSVLVGGKDAMDAYILDNPGYLFDDDTVEDAVVSIDNDRVFADHLLAAAAERPLTAEDAPYLGGEGRFREMTAMWQDAGLLEQAGDLDAGGVTYAGDRRPQSRISLYGTTGIDYEVVCTNGEIEHDPVATERAYRDYHEGALFLHAGQQYEVTEVDHTQPHPRIHVEEVATTHYTQTLSTKQVQDLEVKDHTSLAGDYDIYFGTGTVRITYGNYMVRDYQTGE
;
A
#
# COMPACT_ATOMS: atom_id res chain seq x y z
N TYR A 1 9.34 -10.08 -18.94
CA TYR A 1 10.52 -10.01 -19.83
C TYR A 1 11.39 -11.27 -19.71
N LEU A 2 11.55 -11.87 -18.53
CA LEU A 2 12.35 -13.09 -18.34
C LEU A 2 12.05 -14.20 -19.36
N PRO A 3 10.76 -14.54 -19.67
CA PRO A 3 10.45 -15.55 -20.69
C PRO A 3 10.85 -15.21 -22.13
N ARG A 4 11.33 -13.98 -22.37
CA ARG A 4 11.76 -13.52 -23.69
C ARG A 4 13.27 -13.56 -23.90
N HIS A 5 14.05 -13.95 -22.88
CA HIS A 5 15.52 -13.87 -22.92
C HIS A 5 16.13 -14.56 -24.13
N ASN A 6 15.53 -15.64 -24.63
CA ASN A 6 16.01 -16.42 -25.77
C ASN A 6 15.23 -16.22 -27.07
N LYS A 7 14.22 -15.29 -27.11
CA LYS A 7 13.32 -15.16 -28.27
C LYS A 7 13.84 -14.23 -29.36
N ASP A 8 14.69 -13.28 -29.01
CA ASP A 8 15.32 -12.39 -29.98
C ASP A 8 16.72 -11.98 -29.55
N ARG A 9 17.52 -11.48 -30.55
CA ARG A 9 18.91 -11.08 -30.29
C ARG A 9 19.03 -9.85 -29.38
N GLY A 10 17.99 -9.02 -29.29
CA GLY A 10 17.97 -7.83 -28.43
C GLY A 10 17.99 -8.21 -26.97
N TRP A 11 17.11 -9.13 -26.56
CA TRP A 11 17.04 -9.61 -25.17
C TRP A 11 18.29 -10.41 -24.77
N HIS A 12 18.78 -11.29 -25.68
CA HIS A 12 20.05 -11.97 -25.45
C HIS A 12 21.19 -10.99 -25.16
N ARG A 13 21.34 -9.94 -26.01
CA ARG A 13 22.37 -8.92 -25.82
C ARG A 13 22.18 -8.16 -24.53
N PHE A 14 20.93 -7.83 -24.15
CA PHE A 14 20.63 -7.14 -22.91
C PHE A 14 21.10 -7.95 -21.70
N TYR A 15 20.65 -9.21 -21.57
CA TYR A 15 21.01 -10.05 -20.41
C TYR A 15 22.50 -10.41 -20.36
N SER A 16 23.17 -10.58 -21.51
CA SER A 16 24.60 -10.88 -21.54
C SER A 16 25.50 -9.70 -21.12
N ASN A 17 24.98 -8.45 -21.16
CA ASN A 17 25.75 -7.26 -20.86
C ASN A 17 25.15 -6.47 -19.68
N LEU A 18 24.32 -7.07 -18.86
CA LEU A 18 23.75 -6.43 -17.69
C LEU A 18 24.82 -6.37 -16.58
N GLU A 19 25.27 -5.17 -16.25
CA GLU A 19 26.33 -4.92 -15.26
C GLU A 19 25.79 -4.37 -13.94
N LEU A 20 24.60 -3.74 -13.96
CA LEU A 20 23.99 -3.10 -12.78
C LEU A 20 22.50 -3.33 -12.74
N VAL A 21 22.00 -3.71 -11.56
CA VAL A 21 20.58 -3.77 -11.23
C VAL A 21 20.32 -2.85 -10.05
N VAL A 22 19.53 -1.79 -10.27
CA VAL A 22 19.11 -0.86 -9.22
C VAL A 22 17.67 -1.16 -8.84
N ILE A 23 17.43 -1.38 -7.56
CA ILE A 23 16.11 -1.58 -6.96
C ILE A 23 15.84 -0.36 -6.09
N ASP A 24 14.91 0.47 -6.51
CA ASP A 24 14.49 1.65 -5.77
C ASP A 24 13.37 1.30 -4.80
N GLU A 25 13.28 2.04 -3.68
CA GLU A 25 12.28 1.84 -2.63
C GLU A 25 12.22 0.38 -2.13
N GLY A 26 13.37 -0.20 -1.83
CA GLY A 26 13.51 -1.62 -1.43
C GLY A 26 12.62 -2.04 -0.28
N HIS A 27 12.27 -1.13 0.62
CA HIS A 27 11.37 -1.35 1.75
C HIS A 27 9.91 -1.68 1.35
N GLU A 28 9.48 -1.25 0.16
CA GLU A 28 8.16 -1.58 -0.37
C GLU A 28 7.99 -3.07 -0.70
N TYR A 29 9.10 -3.77 -0.92
CA TYR A 29 9.09 -5.18 -1.24
C TYR A 29 9.03 -6.05 0.01
N GLY A 30 8.02 -5.78 0.87
CA GLY A 30 7.70 -6.59 2.05
C GLY A 30 6.54 -7.57 1.81
N GLY A 31 6.27 -8.45 2.78
CA GLY A 31 5.15 -9.37 2.78
C GLY A 31 5.05 -10.26 1.56
N VAL A 32 3.82 -10.47 1.06
CA VAL A 32 3.54 -11.34 -0.11
C VAL A 32 4.17 -10.77 -1.39
N MET A 33 4.05 -9.47 -1.62
CA MET A 33 4.64 -8.83 -2.79
C MET A 33 6.17 -8.97 -2.79
N GLY A 34 6.82 -8.71 -1.65
CA GLY A 34 8.26 -8.90 -1.48
C GLY A 34 8.69 -10.34 -1.73
N THR A 35 7.89 -11.31 -1.29
CA THR A 35 8.14 -12.74 -1.55
C THR A 35 8.13 -13.06 -3.05
N HIS A 36 7.15 -12.53 -3.79
CA HIS A 36 7.12 -12.69 -5.25
C HIS A 36 8.32 -12.00 -5.92
N VAL A 37 8.66 -10.77 -5.51
CA VAL A 37 9.81 -10.04 -6.05
C VAL A 37 11.12 -10.79 -5.77
N ALA A 38 11.29 -11.34 -4.57
CA ALA A 38 12.46 -12.15 -4.24
C ALA A 38 12.64 -13.36 -5.17
N TRP A 39 11.54 -14.05 -5.53
CA TRP A 39 11.60 -15.13 -6.50
C TRP A 39 11.82 -14.65 -7.93
N ILE A 40 11.30 -13.49 -8.32
CA ILE A 40 11.60 -12.88 -9.63
C ILE A 40 13.08 -12.53 -9.75
N LEU A 41 13.69 -11.96 -8.70
CA LEU A 41 15.11 -11.62 -8.70
C LEU A 41 16.01 -12.85 -8.75
N ARG A 42 15.65 -13.93 -8.04
CA ARG A 42 16.36 -15.22 -8.13
C ARG A 42 16.28 -15.83 -9.51
N ARG A 43 15.12 -15.78 -10.15
CA ARG A 43 14.94 -16.22 -11.55
C ARG A 43 15.73 -15.34 -12.51
N LEU A 44 15.80 -14.03 -12.27
CA LEU A 44 16.66 -13.13 -13.04
C LEU A 44 18.12 -13.55 -12.92
N ARG A 45 18.65 -13.74 -11.70
CA ARG A 45 20.02 -14.20 -11.47
C ARG A 45 20.32 -15.51 -12.18
N ARG A 46 19.40 -16.47 -12.14
CA ARG A 46 19.50 -17.73 -12.87
C ARG A 46 19.65 -17.53 -14.39
N VAL A 47 18.85 -16.64 -14.97
CA VAL A 47 18.93 -16.30 -16.41
C VAL A 47 20.25 -15.59 -16.72
N LEU A 48 20.68 -14.66 -15.88
CA LEU A 48 21.94 -13.93 -16.03
C LEU A 48 23.15 -14.86 -15.98
N ALA A 49 23.18 -15.79 -15.01
CA ALA A 49 24.24 -16.82 -14.90
C ALA A 49 24.34 -17.68 -16.16
N HIS A 50 23.22 -18.03 -16.80
CA HIS A 50 23.20 -18.73 -18.08
C HIS A 50 23.92 -17.95 -19.19
N TYR A 51 23.86 -16.62 -19.17
CA TYR A 51 24.54 -15.75 -20.11
C TYR A 51 25.95 -15.32 -19.66
N GLY A 52 26.42 -15.81 -18.51
CA GLY A 52 27.71 -15.44 -17.92
C GLY A 52 27.76 -14.02 -17.36
N ALA A 53 26.61 -13.39 -17.11
CA ALA A 53 26.52 -12.07 -16.50
C ALA A 53 26.31 -12.19 -14.98
N ASP A 54 27.03 -11.34 -14.23
CA ASP A 54 26.95 -11.22 -12.76
C ASP A 54 26.89 -9.75 -12.39
N PRO A 55 25.73 -9.11 -12.52
CA PRO A 55 25.59 -7.68 -12.25
C PRO A 55 25.72 -7.36 -10.77
N GLN A 56 26.23 -6.17 -10.49
CA GLN A 56 26.13 -5.57 -9.15
C GLN A 56 24.67 -5.18 -8.86
N PHE A 57 24.20 -5.49 -7.64
CA PHE A 57 22.91 -5.04 -7.16
C PHE A 57 23.09 -3.83 -6.24
N VAL A 58 22.28 -2.81 -6.45
CA VAL A 58 22.16 -1.63 -5.60
C VAL A 58 20.69 -1.50 -5.19
N ILE A 59 20.44 -1.37 -3.89
CA ILE A 59 19.08 -1.20 -3.36
C ILE A 59 19.05 0.11 -2.58
N THR A 60 18.17 1.02 -2.98
CA THR A 60 17.83 2.21 -2.18
C THR A 60 16.62 1.91 -1.32
N THR A 61 16.59 2.42 -0.10
CA THR A 61 15.51 2.19 0.83
C THR A 61 15.33 3.39 1.77
N ALA A 62 14.10 3.61 2.25
CA ALA A 62 13.89 4.41 3.45
C ALA A 62 14.47 3.69 4.67
N THR A 63 14.39 4.30 5.85
CA THR A 63 14.85 3.70 7.09
C THR A 63 14.02 2.44 7.41
N ILE A 64 14.69 1.30 7.54
CA ILE A 64 14.16 0.01 8.00
C ILE A 64 15.12 -0.61 9.00
N GLY A 65 14.61 -1.45 9.92
CA GLY A 65 15.43 -2.04 10.99
C GLY A 65 16.47 -3.04 10.49
N ASN A 66 16.23 -3.73 9.36
CA ASN A 66 17.05 -4.84 8.86
C ASN A 66 17.57 -4.69 7.42
N PRO A 67 18.16 -3.57 6.97
CA PRO A 67 18.41 -3.29 5.55
C PRO A 67 19.28 -4.34 4.85
N ALA A 68 20.39 -4.79 5.47
CA ALA A 68 21.26 -5.81 4.87
C ALA A 68 20.58 -7.17 4.76
N ALA A 69 19.88 -7.61 5.79
CA ALA A 69 19.17 -8.88 5.81
C ALA A 69 18.02 -8.89 4.79
N HIS A 70 17.27 -7.79 4.70
CA HIS A 70 16.21 -7.62 3.73
C HIS A 70 16.73 -7.68 2.29
N ALA A 71 17.77 -6.91 1.97
CA ALA A 71 18.40 -6.91 0.66
C ALA A 71 18.93 -8.31 0.27
N SER A 72 19.56 -9.01 1.22
CA SER A 72 20.03 -10.38 1.03
C SER A 72 18.88 -11.36 0.80
N THR A 73 17.78 -11.21 1.53
CA THR A 73 16.58 -12.05 1.35
C THR A 73 15.92 -11.79 0.00
N LEU A 74 15.82 -10.54 -0.44
CA LEU A 74 15.25 -10.20 -1.75
C LEU A 74 16.07 -10.79 -2.91
N THR A 75 17.39 -10.63 -2.90
CA THR A 75 18.22 -10.93 -4.06
C THR A 75 18.90 -12.29 -4.01
N GLY A 76 19.12 -12.84 -2.80
CA GLY A 76 19.96 -14.00 -2.56
C GLY A 76 21.47 -13.69 -2.63
N GLY A 77 21.89 -12.44 -2.46
CA GLY A 77 23.28 -11.98 -2.41
C GLY A 77 23.62 -11.38 -1.06
N GLU A 78 24.90 -11.03 -0.85
CA GLU A 78 25.36 -10.32 0.34
C GLU A 78 25.42 -8.81 0.08
N PHE A 79 25.09 -8.00 1.09
CA PHE A 79 25.05 -6.55 0.98
C PHE A 79 25.79 -5.87 2.13
N SER A 80 26.48 -4.77 1.78
CA SER A 80 26.94 -3.78 2.74
C SER A 80 25.99 -2.59 2.76
N VAL A 81 25.78 -2.02 3.94
CA VAL A 81 24.88 -0.88 4.13
C VAL A 81 25.68 0.43 4.14
N VAL A 82 25.17 1.42 3.42
CA VAL A 82 25.61 2.81 3.50
C VAL A 82 24.47 3.62 4.10
N SER A 83 24.63 4.06 5.36
CA SER A 83 23.59 4.74 6.14
C SER A 83 23.89 6.21 6.42
N GLU A 84 25.11 6.68 6.14
CA GLU A 84 25.46 8.09 6.33
C GLU A 84 24.81 8.96 5.24
N ASP A 85 23.86 9.80 5.64
CA ASP A 85 23.19 10.75 4.76
C ASP A 85 23.90 12.12 4.80
N GLY A 86 24.53 12.48 3.70
CA GLY A 86 25.17 13.78 3.51
C GLY A 86 24.29 14.83 2.81
N SER A 87 23.00 14.57 2.61
CA SER A 87 22.09 15.48 1.92
C SER A 87 21.84 16.75 2.74
N PRO A 88 21.83 17.95 2.11
CA PRO A 88 21.48 19.17 2.81
C PRO A 88 20.00 19.13 3.24
N ARG A 89 19.71 19.54 4.49
CA ARG A 89 18.34 19.57 5.04
C ARG A 89 18.06 20.96 5.60
N GLY A 90 16.82 21.44 5.41
CA GLY A 90 16.24 22.57 6.14
C GLY A 90 15.76 22.16 7.53
N ASN A 91 15.33 23.13 8.33
CA ASN A 91 14.68 22.83 9.60
C ASN A 91 13.31 22.20 9.34
N ARG A 92 12.92 21.26 10.21
CA ARG A 92 11.57 20.68 10.18
C ARG A 92 10.98 20.75 11.57
N ASP A 93 9.87 21.47 11.67
CA ASP A 93 9.04 21.48 12.87
C ASP A 93 8.00 20.35 12.76
N ILE A 94 7.96 19.47 13.75
CA ILE A 94 7.00 18.37 13.83
C ILE A 94 6.09 18.64 15.02
N VAL A 95 4.80 18.79 14.74
CA VAL A 95 3.74 19.03 15.72
C VAL A 95 2.90 17.79 15.88
N LEU A 96 2.77 17.29 17.10
CA LEU A 96 1.81 16.27 17.47
C LEU A 96 0.57 16.98 17.99
N TRP A 97 -0.53 16.88 17.26
CA TRP A 97 -1.75 17.62 17.52
C TRP A 97 -2.84 16.69 18.07
N GLU A 98 -3.23 16.92 19.30
CA GLU A 98 -4.37 16.24 19.91
C GLU A 98 -5.66 16.99 19.58
N PRO A 99 -6.65 16.35 18.90
CA PRO A 99 -7.91 17.02 18.59
C PRO A 99 -8.61 17.54 19.86
N PRO A 100 -9.17 18.75 19.84
CA PRO A 100 -9.88 19.30 20.98
C PRO A 100 -11.14 18.50 21.28
N LEU A 101 -11.63 18.62 22.52
CA LEU A 101 -12.93 18.09 22.90
C LEU A 101 -14.04 18.87 22.20
N ASP A 102 -15.11 18.18 21.84
CA ASP A 102 -16.32 18.77 21.29
C ASP A 102 -17.28 19.10 22.42
N ASP A 103 -17.51 20.39 22.66
CA ASP A 103 -18.35 20.85 23.77
C ASP A 103 -19.80 20.34 23.67
N GLU A 104 -20.33 20.16 22.44
CA GLU A 104 -21.67 19.61 22.21
C GLU A 104 -21.75 18.12 22.56
N ALA A 105 -20.68 17.38 22.31
CA ALA A 105 -20.60 15.95 22.66
C ALA A 105 -20.47 15.77 24.18
N LEU A 106 -19.84 16.69 24.89
CA LEU A 106 -19.72 16.65 26.36
C LEU A 106 -21.07 16.89 27.07
N GLU A 107 -21.93 17.75 26.53
CA GLU A 107 -23.26 18.04 27.12
C GLU A 107 -24.21 16.82 27.04
N GLY A 108 -23.99 15.87 26.10
CA GLY A 108 -24.76 14.67 25.92
C GLY A 108 -24.36 13.48 26.83
N TYR A 109 -23.25 13.57 27.54
CA TYR A 109 -22.63 12.43 28.23
C TYR A 109 -22.89 12.37 29.76
N ASP A 110 -23.79 13.18 30.30
CA ASP A 110 -24.14 13.15 31.73
C ASP A 110 -25.25 12.12 32.01
N ASP A 111 -24.98 10.82 31.79
CA ASP A 111 -25.91 9.74 32.12
C ASP A 111 -25.58 8.96 33.41
N GLY A 112 -24.53 9.35 34.14
CA GLY A 112 -24.24 8.85 35.48
C GLY A 112 -23.76 7.40 35.58
N SER A 113 -23.41 6.72 34.49
CA SER A 113 -23.08 5.28 34.48
C SER A 113 -21.69 4.93 33.88
N GLY A 114 -20.92 5.90 33.40
CA GLY A 114 -19.73 5.64 32.60
C GLY A 114 -18.40 5.94 33.27
N ASP A 115 -17.37 5.29 32.78
CA ASP A 115 -15.98 5.66 33.00
C ASP A 115 -15.77 7.04 32.33
N LEU A 116 -15.50 8.07 33.16
CA LEU A 116 -15.30 9.45 32.69
C LEU A 116 -14.21 9.55 31.62
N MET A 117 -13.18 8.68 31.66
CA MET A 117 -12.09 8.67 30.69
C MET A 117 -12.57 8.21 29.32
N GLU A 118 -13.40 7.16 29.24
CA GLU A 118 -13.96 6.67 27.97
C GLU A 118 -14.91 7.70 27.35
N GLY A 119 -15.67 8.43 28.17
CA GLY A 119 -16.52 9.55 27.74
C GLY A 119 -15.73 10.71 27.13
N PHE A 120 -14.60 11.08 27.73
CA PHE A 120 -13.73 12.14 27.21
C PHE A 120 -13.07 11.77 25.87
N GLU A 121 -12.63 10.50 25.70
CA GLU A 121 -12.07 10.06 24.41
C GLU A 121 -13.12 10.06 23.30
N GLN A 122 -14.36 9.69 23.60
CA GLN A 122 -15.45 9.72 22.61
C GLN A 122 -15.88 11.16 22.25
N ALA A 123 -15.74 12.11 23.15
CA ALA A 123 -16.09 13.51 22.94
C ALA A 123 -15.03 14.31 22.15
N ARG A 124 -13.88 13.73 21.79
CA ARG A 124 -12.90 14.41 20.94
C ARG A 124 -13.41 14.53 19.51
N ARG A 125 -13.07 15.64 18.85
CA ARG A 125 -13.31 15.83 17.42
C ARG A 125 -12.66 14.71 16.61
N SER A 126 -13.26 14.37 15.47
CA SER A 126 -12.67 13.45 14.51
C SER A 126 -11.34 13.97 13.99
N SER A 127 -10.28 13.13 14.02
CA SER A 127 -8.96 13.46 13.47
C SER A 127 -9.03 13.91 12.00
N ALA A 128 -9.85 13.27 11.19
CA ALA A 128 -10.04 13.63 9.78
C ALA A 128 -10.61 15.05 9.61
N ARG A 129 -11.60 15.42 10.45
CA ARG A 129 -12.18 16.78 10.43
C ARG A 129 -11.20 17.81 10.94
N GLU A 130 -10.47 17.48 12.00
CA GLU A 130 -9.45 18.37 12.57
C GLU A 130 -8.27 18.55 11.60
N ALA A 131 -7.78 17.49 10.98
CA ALA A 131 -6.75 17.55 9.94
C ALA A 131 -7.18 18.45 8.76
N SER A 132 -8.44 18.35 8.33
CA SER A 132 -8.99 19.23 7.29
C SER A 132 -9.08 20.69 7.74
N SER A 133 -9.37 20.96 9.03
CA SER A 133 -9.37 22.30 9.60
C SER A 133 -7.95 22.89 9.67
N VAL A 134 -6.97 22.11 10.10
CA VAL A 134 -5.55 22.49 10.11
C VAL A 134 -5.06 22.79 8.69
N THR A 135 -5.37 21.91 7.73
CA THR A 135 -5.03 22.10 6.32
C THR A 135 -5.65 23.38 5.74
N ALA A 136 -6.92 23.65 6.03
CA ALA A 136 -7.59 24.88 5.62
C ALA A 136 -6.91 26.12 6.21
N HIS A 137 -6.53 26.08 7.50
CA HIS A 137 -5.83 27.18 8.16
C HIS A 137 -4.46 27.47 7.52
N LEU A 138 -3.69 26.44 7.21
CA LEU A 138 -2.39 26.57 6.55
C LEU A 138 -2.56 27.15 5.13
N ALA A 139 -3.47 26.57 4.33
CA ALA A 139 -3.71 26.97 2.96
C ALA A 139 -4.18 28.43 2.83
N VAL A 140 -5.12 28.89 3.68
CA VAL A 140 -5.58 30.30 3.70
C VAL A 140 -4.44 31.26 4.06
N ASN A 141 -3.42 30.81 4.76
CA ASN A 141 -2.21 31.58 5.07
C ASN A 141 -1.13 31.48 3.98
N GLY A 142 -1.43 30.88 2.83
CA GLY A 142 -0.52 30.74 1.68
C GLY A 142 0.56 29.68 1.86
N ILE A 143 0.33 28.70 2.75
CA ILE A 143 1.23 27.57 3.01
C ILE A 143 0.70 26.39 2.20
N GLN A 144 1.42 26.01 1.14
CA GLN A 144 1.04 24.85 0.30
C GLN A 144 1.10 23.57 1.12
N THR A 145 -0.02 22.87 1.23
CA THR A 145 -0.18 21.77 2.19
C THR A 145 -0.57 20.45 1.52
N LEU A 146 0.09 19.37 1.91
CA LEU A 146 -0.28 18.01 1.55
C LEU A 146 -0.82 17.29 2.78
N GLN A 147 -2.13 16.95 2.75
CA GLN A 147 -2.74 16.16 3.82
C GLN A 147 -2.78 14.68 3.42
N PHE A 148 -2.40 13.81 4.35
CA PHE A 148 -2.50 12.35 4.19
C PHE A 148 -3.68 11.80 4.98
N THR A 149 -4.40 10.83 4.39
CA THR A 149 -5.47 10.07 5.04
C THR A 149 -5.40 8.59 4.62
N THR A 150 -5.95 7.71 5.44
CA THR A 150 -5.81 6.26 5.26
C THR A 150 -6.70 5.67 4.16
N ALA A 151 -7.82 6.33 3.81
CA ALA A 151 -8.82 5.79 2.90
C ALA A 151 -9.02 6.69 1.66
N ARG A 152 -9.26 6.07 0.50
CA ARG A 152 -9.55 6.81 -0.75
C ARG A 152 -10.77 7.72 -0.62
N GLN A 153 -11.83 7.23 0.01
CA GLN A 153 -13.01 8.05 0.28
C GLN A 153 -12.71 9.19 1.25
N GLY A 154 -11.77 8.98 2.18
CA GLY A 154 -11.25 10.01 3.06
C GLY A 154 -10.64 11.19 2.30
N THR A 155 -9.99 10.95 1.14
CA THR A 155 -9.43 12.05 0.33
C THR A 155 -10.52 12.94 -0.25
N GLU A 156 -11.58 12.35 -0.74
CA GLU A 156 -12.72 13.07 -1.35
C GLU A 156 -13.51 13.85 -0.29
N ILE A 157 -13.76 13.22 0.85
CA ILE A 157 -14.44 13.84 1.99
C ILE A 157 -13.57 14.96 2.57
N GLY A 158 -12.29 14.69 2.82
CA GLY A 158 -11.34 15.66 3.37
C GLY A 158 -11.21 16.90 2.49
N ALA A 159 -11.16 16.75 1.16
CA ALA A 159 -11.15 17.90 0.26
C ALA A 159 -12.39 18.79 0.44
N LYS A 160 -13.58 18.19 0.54
CA LYS A 160 -14.83 18.93 0.80
C LYS A 160 -14.85 19.58 2.18
N GLN A 161 -14.40 18.87 3.20
CA GLN A 161 -14.30 19.41 4.58
C GLN A 161 -13.31 20.57 4.66
N THR A 162 -12.17 20.48 3.99
CA THR A 162 -11.17 21.55 3.93
C THR A 162 -11.76 22.81 3.30
N VAL A 163 -12.45 22.69 2.15
CA VAL A 163 -13.16 23.82 1.51
C VAL A 163 -14.24 24.40 2.43
N GLN A 164 -14.97 23.55 3.17
CA GLN A 164 -15.98 24.03 4.11
C GLN A 164 -15.32 24.77 5.29
N ALA A 165 -14.23 24.25 5.84
CA ALA A 165 -13.50 24.88 6.95
C ALA A 165 -12.95 26.27 6.58
N VAL A 166 -12.59 26.51 5.30
CA VAL A 166 -12.21 27.85 4.82
C VAL A 166 -13.36 28.84 4.88
N ARG A 167 -14.59 28.42 4.56
CA ARG A 167 -15.77 29.30 4.63
C ARG A 167 -16.08 29.76 6.06
N ASP A 168 -15.74 28.91 7.03
CA ASP A 168 -15.92 29.20 8.46
C ASP A 168 -14.71 29.92 9.06
N HIS A 169 -13.64 30.15 8.29
CA HIS A 169 -12.41 30.77 8.75
C HIS A 169 -12.57 32.31 8.83
N PRO A 170 -12.01 32.95 9.85
CA PRO A 170 -12.10 34.43 10.03
C PRO A 170 -11.50 35.28 8.90
N ARG A 171 -10.56 34.71 8.14
CA ARG A 171 -10.05 35.32 6.91
C ARG A 171 -10.90 34.85 5.74
N ASP A 172 -11.54 35.77 5.03
CA ASP A 172 -12.15 35.49 3.74
C ASP A 172 -11.05 35.02 2.77
N GLY A 173 -11.18 33.81 2.23
CA GLY A 173 -10.24 33.25 1.30
C GLY A 173 -10.92 32.24 0.39
N TYR A 174 -10.39 32.10 -0.81
CA TYR A 174 -10.66 31.00 -1.72
C TYR A 174 -9.39 30.17 -1.79
N ILE A 175 -9.52 28.85 -1.70
CA ILE A 175 -8.41 27.92 -1.87
C ILE A 175 -8.77 26.86 -2.90
N ASP A 176 -7.77 26.44 -3.67
CA ASP A 176 -7.87 25.34 -4.61
C ASP A 176 -7.40 24.05 -3.93
N VAL A 177 -8.34 23.11 -3.74
CA VAL A 177 -8.11 21.82 -3.06
C VAL A 177 -8.53 20.68 -3.97
N GLU A 178 -7.67 19.68 -4.13
CA GLU A 178 -7.95 18.50 -4.93
C GLU A 178 -7.71 17.21 -4.13
N PRO A 179 -8.60 16.20 -4.28
CA PRO A 179 -8.31 14.86 -3.78
C PRO A 179 -7.33 14.13 -4.70
N TYR A 180 -6.51 13.25 -4.11
CA TYR A 180 -5.57 12.41 -4.86
C TYR A 180 -5.51 10.99 -4.31
N HIS A 181 -5.80 9.99 -5.15
CA HIS A 181 -5.69 8.58 -4.81
C HIS A 181 -5.52 7.72 -6.07
N ALA A 182 -5.06 6.49 -5.90
CA ALA A 182 -4.78 5.57 -7.00
C ALA A 182 -6.02 5.19 -7.85
N GLY A 183 -7.24 5.40 -7.34
CA GLY A 183 -8.48 5.17 -8.10
C GLY A 183 -8.84 6.25 -9.12
N LEU A 184 -8.20 7.43 -9.03
CA LEU A 184 -8.38 8.49 -10.04
C LEU A 184 -7.79 8.07 -11.38
N GLY A 185 -8.44 8.44 -12.48
CA GLY A 185 -7.94 8.22 -13.84
C GLY A 185 -6.58 8.90 -14.08
N LYS A 186 -5.78 8.32 -14.98
CA LYS A 186 -4.40 8.80 -15.25
C LYS A 186 -4.32 10.28 -15.63
N ARG A 187 -5.31 10.81 -16.37
CA ARG A 187 -5.34 12.23 -16.77
C ARG A 187 -5.51 13.13 -15.55
N LYS A 188 -6.47 12.80 -14.66
CA LYS A 188 -6.73 13.59 -13.45
C LYS A 188 -5.51 13.56 -12.52
N ARG A 189 -4.91 12.38 -12.27
CA ARG A 189 -3.68 12.26 -11.46
C ARG A 189 -2.57 13.17 -11.97
N ARG A 190 -2.22 13.08 -13.27
CA ARG A 190 -1.20 13.96 -13.88
C ARG A 190 -1.54 15.43 -13.78
N SER A 191 -2.82 15.79 -13.89
CA SER A 191 -3.25 17.18 -13.72
C SER A 191 -2.97 17.68 -12.32
N VAL A 192 -3.36 16.93 -11.28
CA VAL A 192 -3.12 17.27 -9.87
C VAL A 192 -1.61 17.32 -9.56
N GLU A 193 -0.84 16.33 -10.02
CA GLU A 193 0.62 16.29 -9.86
C GLU A 193 1.29 17.54 -10.44
N ASN A 194 0.92 17.95 -11.65
CA ASN A 194 1.47 19.14 -12.29
C ASN A 194 1.06 20.43 -11.57
N GLN A 195 -0.21 20.56 -11.18
CA GLN A 195 -0.71 21.74 -10.47
C GLN A 195 -0.09 21.86 -9.06
N LEU A 196 0.13 20.74 -8.38
CA LEU A 196 0.83 20.75 -7.09
C LEU A 196 2.28 21.18 -7.27
N LYS A 197 2.95 20.69 -8.32
CA LYS A 197 4.34 21.04 -8.64
C LYS A 197 4.53 22.51 -9.06
N SER A 198 3.55 23.10 -9.75
CA SER A 198 3.56 24.51 -10.14
C SER A 198 3.04 25.46 -9.06
N ALA A 199 2.64 24.95 -7.89
CA ALA A 199 2.00 25.69 -6.82
C ALA A 199 0.67 26.38 -7.24
N ASP A 200 -0.04 25.77 -8.18
CA ASP A 200 -1.39 26.21 -8.59
C ASP A 200 -2.49 25.65 -7.67
N LEU A 201 -2.16 24.69 -6.81
CA LEU A 201 -3.03 24.16 -5.75
C LEU A 201 -2.52 24.59 -4.39
N ASP A 202 -3.44 25.04 -3.52
CA ASP A 202 -3.15 25.41 -2.14
C ASP A 202 -3.04 24.17 -1.24
N ALA A 203 -3.87 23.15 -1.51
CA ALA A 203 -3.80 21.89 -0.79
C ALA A 203 -4.17 20.68 -1.66
N VAL A 204 -3.60 19.53 -1.29
CA VAL A 204 -4.00 18.22 -1.84
C VAL A 204 -4.25 17.28 -0.68
N ILE A 205 -5.38 16.55 -0.74
CA ILE A 205 -5.72 15.51 0.24
C ILE A 205 -5.44 14.16 -0.42
N SER A 206 -4.46 13.43 0.09
CA SER A 206 -3.97 12.20 -0.55
C SER A 206 -4.06 10.99 0.37
N THR A 207 -4.16 9.81 -0.23
CA THR A 207 -3.74 8.57 0.44
C THR A 207 -2.21 8.45 0.38
N ASN A 208 -1.66 7.32 0.80
CA ASN A 208 -0.24 6.97 0.58
C ASN A 208 0.21 7.01 -0.90
N ALA A 209 -0.70 7.27 -1.84
CA ALA A 209 -0.37 7.38 -3.26
C ALA A 209 0.62 8.52 -3.60
N LEU A 210 0.71 9.57 -2.78
CA LEU A 210 1.74 10.62 -2.88
C LEU A 210 2.88 10.47 -1.88
N GLU A 211 2.91 9.37 -1.13
CA GLU A 211 3.98 9.06 -0.19
C GLU A 211 5.28 8.68 -0.91
N LEU A 212 5.17 7.95 -2.04
CA LEU A 212 6.30 7.32 -2.73
C LEU A 212 6.46 7.74 -4.19
N GLY A 213 7.72 7.90 -4.60
CA GLY A 213 8.17 7.83 -6.00
C GLY A 213 7.66 8.88 -6.99
N ILE A 214 6.75 9.77 -6.59
CA ILE A 214 6.19 10.79 -7.49
C ILE A 214 6.88 12.12 -7.26
N ASP A 215 7.41 12.71 -8.33
CA ASP A 215 8.00 14.05 -8.28
C ASP A 215 6.91 15.13 -8.36
N ILE A 216 6.34 15.46 -7.20
CA ILE A 216 5.34 16.53 -7.01
C ILE A 216 5.94 17.89 -6.65
N GLY A 217 7.27 18.02 -6.65
CA GLY A 217 7.93 19.17 -6.07
C GLY A 217 8.01 19.05 -4.54
N SER A 218 8.22 20.15 -3.85
CA SER A 218 8.12 20.25 -2.40
C SER A 218 6.89 21.08 -2.02
N VAL A 219 6.18 20.62 -1.00
CA VAL A 219 5.16 21.42 -0.33
C VAL A 219 5.78 22.09 0.93
N ASP A 220 5.12 23.10 1.45
CA ASP A 220 5.61 23.81 2.64
C ASP A 220 5.24 23.05 3.93
N ALA A 221 4.08 22.38 3.92
CA ALA A 221 3.60 21.63 5.06
C ALA A 221 2.97 20.29 4.70
N THR A 222 3.05 19.33 5.64
CA THR A 222 2.27 18.09 5.61
C THR A 222 1.37 18.00 6.84
N VAL A 223 0.18 17.42 6.65
CA VAL A 223 -0.77 17.11 7.72
C VAL A 223 -1.12 15.63 7.59
N THR A 224 -0.91 14.85 8.64
CA THR A 224 -1.21 13.41 8.65
C THR A 224 -2.41 13.16 9.57
N ASP A 225 -3.50 12.63 9.00
CA ASP A 225 -4.72 12.22 9.71
C ASP A 225 -4.52 10.85 10.31
N SER A 226 -4.25 10.78 11.58
CA SER A 226 -3.83 9.62 12.37
C SER A 226 -2.45 9.07 11.98
N TYR A 227 -1.85 8.29 12.85
CA TYR A 227 -0.58 7.62 12.58
C TYR A 227 -0.72 6.63 11.41
N PRO A 228 0.17 6.66 10.42
CA PRO A 228 0.00 5.87 9.19
C PRO A 228 0.28 4.36 9.37
N GLY A 229 0.52 3.90 10.59
CA GLY A 229 0.70 2.50 10.94
C GLY A 229 2.16 2.04 11.01
N THR A 230 3.08 2.75 10.37
CA THR A 230 4.54 2.49 10.45
C THR A 230 5.33 3.79 10.57
N LYS A 231 6.48 3.75 11.25
CA LYS A 231 7.42 4.87 11.28
C LYS A 231 7.94 5.23 9.91
N GLN A 232 8.20 4.23 9.11
CA GLN A 232 8.62 4.39 7.73
C GLN A 232 7.65 5.26 6.94
N SER A 233 6.34 4.92 6.95
CA SER A 233 5.30 5.70 6.29
C SER A 233 5.21 7.12 6.86
N PHE A 234 5.25 7.26 8.18
CA PHE A 234 5.28 8.57 8.84
C PHE A 234 6.44 9.44 8.31
N TRP A 235 7.67 8.93 8.32
CA TRP A 235 8.84 9.67 7.85
C TRP A 235 8.79 10.00 6.35
N GLN A 236 8.22 9.13 5.53
CA GLN A 236 8.02 9.39 4.10
C GLN A 236 6.99 10.47 3.85
N GLN A 237 5.86 10.46 4.59
CA GLN A 237 4.82 11.47 4.49
C GLN A 237 5.33 12.84 4.90
N ILE A 238 5.97 12.96 6.06
CA ILE A 238 6.52 14.24 6.49
C ILE A 238 7.70 14.68 5.61
N GLY A 239 8.41 13.72 5.00
CA GLY A 239 9.49 13.95 4.03
C GLY A 239 9.04 14.67 2.76
N ARG A 240 7.74 14.75 2.48
CA ARG A 240 7.18 15.50 1.34
C ARG A 240 7.22 17.01 1.53
N ALA A 241 7.30 17.51 2.76
CA ALA A 241 7.51 18.92 3.04
C ALA A 241 8.99 19.27 3.09
N GLY A 242 9.37 20.47 2.62
CA GLY A 242 10.68 21.05 2.78
C GLY A 242 11.79 20.32 2.06
N ARG A 243 11.83 20.40 0.73
CA ARG A 243 12.97 19.85 -0.05
C ARG A 243 14.17 20.79 -0.05
N GLY A 244 15.36 20.17 -0.01
CA GLY A 244 16.63 20.91 0.01
C GLY A 244 16.86 21.61 1.35
N THR A 245 17.03 22.92 1.33
CA THR A 245 17.32 23.73 2.53
C THR A 245 16.13 24.56 3.01
N SER A 246 14.92 24.33 2.47
CA SER A 246 13.72 25.03 2.92
C SER A 246 13.22 24.47 4.24
N ASP A 247 12.74 25.37 5.12
CA ASP A 247 12.07 24.96 6.35
C ASP A 247 10.73 24.28 6.03
N ALA A 248 10.30 23.38 6.89
CA ALA A 248 9.10 22.57 6.72
C ALA A 248 8.30 22.45 8.00
N LEU A 249 6.97 22.38 7.87
CA LEU A 249 6.06 22.06 8.94
C LEU A 249 5.41 20.70 8.70
N SER A 250 5.36 19.85 9.71
CA SER A 250 4.64 18.58 9.67
C SER A 250 3.74 18.46 10.89
N VAL A 251 2.45 18.16 10.68
CA VAL A 251 1.46 18.03 11.75
C VAL A 251 0.89 16.62 11.72
N LEU A 252 1.07 15.86 12.79
CA LEU A 252 0.37 14.60 13.02
C LEU A 252 -0.85 14.88 13.89
N VAL A 253 -2.04 14.71 13.34
CA VAL A 253 -3.30 14.85 14.06
C VAL A 253 -3.71 13.48 14.59
N GLY A 254 -3.70 13.30 15.91
CA GLY A 254 -3.99 12.02 16.55
C GLY A 254 -5.42 11.56 16.36
N GLY A 255 -5.60 10.27 16.09
CA GLY A 255 -6.88 9.59 16.04
C GLY A 255 -7.33 9.09 17.42
N LYS A 256 -8.40 8.26 17.40
CA LYS A 256 -8.97 7.66 18.62
C LYS A 256 -8.43 6.25 18.89
N ASP A 257 -7.49 5.75 18.11
CA ASP A 257 -6.94 4.43 18.35
C ASP A 257 -5.80 4.43 19.39
N ALA A 258 -5.52 3.25 19.91
CA ALA A 258 -4.54 3.10 21.00
C ALA A 258 -3.12 3.49 20.58
N MET A 259 -2.78 3.38 19.28
CA MET A 259 -1.44 3.73 18.80
C MET A 259 -1.26 5.25 18.70
N ASP A 260 -2.28 5.95 18.24
CA ASP A 260 -2.29 7.42 18.22
C ASP A 260 -2.15 7.98 19.64
N ALA A 261 -2.96 7.47 20.59
CA ALA A 261 -2.87 7.87 22.00
C ALA A 261 -1.47 7.61 22.57
N TYR A 262 -0.90 6.42 22.31
CA TYR A 262 0.45 6.08 22.76
C TYR A 262 1.51 7.04 22.22
N ILE A 263 1.44 7.40 20.93
CA ILE A 263 2.40 8.30 20.28
C ILE A 263 2.29 9.73 20.83
N LEU A 264 1.07 10.21 21.07
CA LEU A 264 0.84 11.53 21.67
C LEU A 264 1.45 11.62 23.07
N ASP A 265 1.31 10.55 23.87
CA ASP A 265 1.89 10.46 25.22
C ASP A 265 3.40 10.17 25.22
N ASN A 266 3.89 9.49 24.17
CA ASN A 266 5.28 9.05 24.06
C ASN A 266 5.91 9.50 22.72
N PRO A 267 6.07 10.80 22.46
CA PRO A 267 6.54 11.33 21.17
C PRO A 267 7.94 10.83 20.80
N GLY A 268 8.77 10.48 21.79
CA GLY A 268 10.10 9.89 21.58
C GLY A 268 10.06 8.61 20.74
N TYR A 269 8.96 7.86 20.76
CA TYR A 269 8.79 6.66 19.94
C TYR A 269 9.04 6.92 18.45
N LEU A 270 8.58 8.05 17.90
CA LEU A 270 8.75 8.38 16.47
C LEU A 270 10.21 8.62 16.07
N PHE A 271 11.07 8.99 17.04
CA PHE A 271 12.46 9.38 16.83
C PHE A 271 13.48 8.34 17.30
N ASP A 272 12.99 7.22 17.85
CA ASP A 272 13.84 6.13 18.34
C ASP A 272 14.17 5.17 17.18
N ASP A 273 15.45 5.14 16.78
CA ASP A 273 15.95 4.30 15.69
C ASP A 273 15.88 2.80 16.03
N ASP A 274 15.93 2.43 17.31
CA ASP A 274 15.92 1.03 17.76
C ASP A 274 14.52 0.37 17.58
N THR A 275 13.49 1.16 17.32
CA THR A 275 12.11 0.67 17.16
C THR A 275 11.58 0.82 15.72
N VAL A 276 12.47 0.97 14.73
CA VAL A 276 12.08 0.97 13.31
C VAL A 276 11.72 -0.45 12.87
N GLU A 277 10.64 -0.55 12.13
CA GLU A 277 10.09 -1.82 11.67
C GLU A 277 11.05 -2.54 10.71
N ASP A 278 11.10 -3.88 10.85
CA ASP A 278 11.79 -4.76 9.91
C ASP A 278 10.94 -4.96 8.65
N ALA A 279 11.59 -4.94 7.49
CA ALA A 279 10.96 -5.42 6.27
C ALA A 279 11.02 -6.95 6.22
N VAL A 280 9.84 -7.59 6.20
CA VAL A 280 9.74 -9.06 6.28
C VAL A 280 9.34 -9.64 4.92
N VAL A 281 10.10 -10.65 4.47
CA VAL A 281 9.85 -11.44 3.26
C VAL A 281 9.84 -12.91 3.61
N SER A 282 8.77 -13.64 3.27
CA SER A 282 8.61 -15.07 3.57
C SER A 282 9.08 -15.92 2.39
N ILE A 283 10.41 -16.04 2.23
CA ILE A 283 10.99 -16.83 1.13
C ILE A 283 10.64 -18.33 1.23
N ASP A 284 10.30 -18.80 2.44
CA ASP A 284 9.93 -20.19 2.72
C ASP A 284 8.47 -20.52 2.39
N ASN A 285 7.72 -19.59 1.83
CA ASN A 285 6.35 -19.82 1.38
C ASN A 285 6.31 -20.76 0.16
N ASP A 286 5.96 -22.02 0.39
CA ASP A 286 5.93 -23.06 -0.65
C ASP A 286 4.90 -22.79 -1.75
N ARG A 287 3.76 -22.16 -1.42
CA ARG A 287 2.74 -21.81 -2.39
C ARG A 287 3.26 -20.80 -3.42
N VAL A 288 3.94 -19.77 -2.96
CA VAL A 288 4.57 -18.77 -3.84
C VAL A 288 5.70 -19.42 -4.63
N PHE A 289 6.56 -20.19 -3.96
CA PHE A 289 7.68 -20.89 -4.61
C PHE A 289 7.23 -21.82 -5.73
N ALA A 290 6.17 -22.61 -5.51
CA ALA A 290 5.64 -23.57 -6.46
C ALA A 290 5.29 -22.94 -7.82
N ASP A 291 4.59 -21.79 -7.82
CA ASP A 291 4.26 -21.09 -9.06
C ASP A 291 5.49 -20.45 -9.74
N HIS A 292 6.45 -19.96 -8.94
CA HIS A 292 7.70 -19.42 -9.48
C HIS A 292 8.61 -20.51 -10.08
N LEU A 293 8.58 -21.74 -9.56
CA LEU A 293 9.32 -22.88 -10.12
C LEU A 293 8.78 -23.25 -11.51
N LEU A 294 7.45 -23.31 -11.68
CA LEU A 294 6.84 -23.50 -13.00
C LEU A 294 7.24 -22.38 -13.98
N ALA A 295 7.22 -21.14 -13.51
CA ALA A 295 7.64 -20.01 -14.32
C ALA A 295 9.12 -20.10 -14.73
N ALA A 296 10.00 -20.55 -13.83
CA ALA A 296 11.40 -20.80 -14.12
C ALA A 296 11.61 -21.91 -15.15
N ALA A 297 10.82 -23.01 -15.07
CA ALA A 297 10.84 -24.11 -16.04
C ALA A 297 10.42 -23.66 -17.46
N ALA A 298 9.45 -22.73 -17.54
CA ALA A 298 9.01 -22.16 -18.82
C ALA A 298 9.99 -21.14 -19.42
N GLU A 299 10.88 -20.58 -18.63
CA GLU A 299 11.95 -19.67 -19.09
C GLU A 299 13.11 -20.47 -19.69
N ARG A 300 13.52 -21.52 -19.02
CA ARG A 300 14.62 -22.41 -19.41
C ARG A 300 14.44 -23.77 -18.71
N PRO A 301 14.82 -24.89 -19.33
CA PRO A 301 14.80 -26.19 -18.64
C PRO A 301 15.47 -26.11 -17.27
N LEU A 302 14.83 -26.70 -16.25
CA LEU A 302 15.40 -26.82 -14.91
C LEU A 302 16.49 -27.89 -14.90
N THR A 303 17.62 -27.59 -14.30
CA THR A 303 18.74 -28.49 -14.08
C THR A 303 19.17 -28.50 -12.63
N ALA A 304 19.96 -29.45 -12.18
CA ALA A 304 20.47 -29.49 -10.83
C ALA A 304 21.29 -28.22 -10.45
N GLU A 305 21.92 -27.58 -11.44
CA GLU A 305 22.68 -26.34 -11.27
C GLU A 305 21.79 -25.15 -10.86
N ASP A 306 20.47 -25.25 -11.03
CA ASP A 306 19.53 -24.18 -10.70
C ASP A 306 19.14 -24.17 -9.22
N ALA A 307 19.44 -25.22 -8.46
CA ALA A 307 19.08 -25.37 -7.05
C ALA A 307 19.53 -24.20 -6.15
N PRO A 308 20.74 -23.64 -6.30
CA PRO A 308 21.16 -22.48 -5.49
C PRO A 308 20.27 -21.23 -5.67
N TYR A 309 19.68 -21.05 -6.84
CA TYR A 309 18.78 -19.96 -7.14
C TYR A 309 17.32 -20.25 -6.73
N LEU A 310 16.94 -21.53 -6.65
CA LEU A 310 15.57 -21.98 -6.52
C LEU A 310 15.33 -22.78 -5.23
N GLY A 311 15.73 -22.20 -4.08
CA GLY A 311 15.36 -22.70 -2.76
C GLY A 311 16.27 -23.78 -2.18
N GLY A 312 17.40 -24.08 -2.82
CA GLY A 312 18.36 -25.11 -2.38
C GLY A 312 17.97 -26.50 -2.85
N GLU A 313 18.93 -27.45 -2.75
CA GLU A 313 18.85 -28.78 -3.35
C GLU A 313 17.60 -29.58 -2.93
N GLY A 314 17.31 -29.65 -1.62
CA GLY A 314 16.21 -30.47 -1.10
C GLY A 314 14.85 -29.96 -1.59
N ARG A 315 14.55 -28.70 -1.31
CA ARG A 315 13.28 -28.05 -1.66
C ARG A 315 13.05 -28.00 -3.18
N PHE A 316 14.11 -27.71 -3.92
CA PHE A 316 14.06 -27.67 -5.38
C PHE A 316 13.68 -29.05 -5.97
N ARG A 317 14.29 -30.14 -5.52
CA ARG A 317 13.99 -31.51 -5.99
C ARG A 317 12.58 -31.94 -5.59
N GLU A 318 12.18 -31.70 -4.35
CA GLU A 318 10.85 -32.04 -3.86
C GLU A 318 9.74 -31.36 -4.66
N MET A 319 9.85 -30.03 -4.83
CA MET A 319 8.85 -29.26 -5.57
C MET A 319 8.85 -29.61 -7.07
N THR A 320 10.00 -29.92 -7.66
CA THR A 320 10.11 -30.39 -9.05
C THR A 320 9.39 -31.72 -9.21
N ALA A 321 9.62 -32.69 -8.32
CA ALA A 321 8.94 -33.99 -8.33
C ALA A 321 7.42 -33.85 -8.20
N MET A 322 6.96 -33.00 -7.26
CA MET A 322 5.53 -32.72 -7.10
C MET A 322 4.88 -32.21 -8.40
N TRP A 323 5.53 -31.31 -9.12
CA TRP A 323 5.01 -30.78 -10.38
C TRP A 323 5.12 -31.78 -11.57
N GLN A 324 6.09 -32.69 -11.53
CA GLN A 324 6.16 -33.82 -12.49
C GLN A 324 5.01 -34.80 -12.26
N ASP A 325 4.71 -35.14 -11.00
CA ASP A 325 3.59 -36.01 -10.65
C ASP A 325 2.24 -35.36 -11.01
N ALA A 326 2.13 -34.05 -10.95
CA ALA A 326 0.97 -33.28 -11.40
C ALA A 326 0.89 -33.12 -12.94
N GLY A 327 1.87 -33.57 -13.70
CA GLY A 327 1.91 -33.48 -15.17
C GLY A 327 2.15 -32.05 -15.70
N LEU A 328 2.60 -31.13 -14.88
CA LEU A 328 2.92 -29.75 -15.29
C LEU A 328 4.40 -29.55 -15.62
N LEU A 329 5.24 -30.51 -15.27
CA LEU A 329 6.63 -30.59 -15.68
C LEU A 329 6.87 -31.94 -16.33
N GLU A 330 7.57 -31.95 -17.46
CA GLU A 330 7.98 -33.18 -18.16
C GLU A 330 9.49 -33.25 -18.32
N GLN A 331 10.01 -34.45 -18.31
CA GLN A 331 11.43 -34.71 -18.53
C GLN A 331 11.81 -34.55 -20.00
N ALA A 332 12.71 -33.59 -20.28
CA ALA A 332 13.50 -33.60 -21.50
C ALA A 332 14.80 -34.41 -21.32
N GLY A 333 15.07 -34.88 -20.08
CA GLY A 333 16.17 -35.65 -19.57
C GLY A 333 16.09 -35.73 -18.05
N ASP A 334 17.04 -36.35 -17.35
CA ASP A 334 17.13 -36.24 -15.89
C ASP A 334 17.53 -34.80 -15.51
N LEU A 335 17.21 -34.33 -14.29
CA LEU A 335 17.68 -33.03 -13.79
C LEU A 335 19.21 -32.90 -13.94
N ASP A 336 19.92 -34.00 -13.78
CA ASP A 336 21.38 -34.09 -13.91
C ASP A 336 21.88 -34.28 -15.35
N ALA A 337 21.00 -34.60 -16.33
CA ALA A 337 21.43 -35.02 -17.68
C ALA A 337 20.64 -34.40 -18.86
N GLY A 338 19.69 -33.50 -18.64
CA GLY A 338 18.92 -32.92 -19.78
C GLY A 338 17.89 -31.89 -19.36
N GLY A 339 17.54 -31.91 -18.09
CA GLY A 339 16.63 -30.95 -17.52
C GLY A 339 15.15 -31.31 -17.62
N VAL A 340 14.34 -30.50 -16.91
CA VAL A 340 12.89 -30.63 -16.81
C VAL A 340 12.24 -29.38 -17.35
N THR A 341 11.25 -29.52 -18.22
CA THR A 341 10.58 -28.40 -18.90
C THR A 341 9.11 -28.28 -18.50
N TYR A 342 8.58 -27.08 -18.66
CA TYR A 342 7.17 -26.83 -18.44
C TYR A 342 6.31 -27.43 -19.55
N ALA A 343 5.29 -28.21 -19.16
CA ALA A 343 4.41 -28.97 -20.06
C ALA A 343 2.96 -28.46 -20.11
N GLY A 344 2.63 -27.42 -19.35
CA GLY A 344 1.25 -26.91 -19.29
C GLY A 344 0.83 -26.05 -20.48
N ASP A 345 -0.47 -25.99 -20.75
CA ASP A 345 -1.06 -25.29 -21.91
C ASP A 345 -1.02 -23.76 -21.78
N ARG A 346 -1.02 -23.22 -20.57
CA ARG A 346 -1.06 -21.77 -20.29
C ARG A 346 0.30 -21.28 -19.79
N ARG A 347 0.61 -20.02 -20.04
CA ARG A 347 1.83 -19.41 -19.49
C ARG A 347 1.79 -19.45 -17.97
N PRO A 348 2.74 -20.07 -17.29
CA PRO A 348 2.72 -20.21 -15.83
C PRO A 348 2.79 -18.84 -15.11
N GLN A 349 3.38 -17.82 -15.74
CA GLN A 349 3.42 -16.45 -15.20
C GLN A 349 2.03 -15.84 -14.98
N SER A 350 1.00 -16.29 -15.71
CA SER A 350 -0.38 -15.83 -15.49
C SER A 350 -1.01 -16.33 -14.18
N ARG A 351 -0.38 -17.30 -13.51
CA ARG A 351 -0.78 -17.78 -12.18
C ARG A 351 -0.27 -16.90 -11.04
N ILE A 352 0.74 -16.07 -11.32
CA ILE A 352 1.41 -15.24 -10.33
C ILE A 352 0.71 -13.90 -10.25
N SER A 353 0.07 -13.61 -9.11
CA SER A 353 -0.42 -12.30 -8.75
C SER A 353 0.48 -11.71 -7.65
N LEU A 354 1.12 -10.57 -7.91
CA LEU A 354 2.02 -9.92 -6.96
C LEU A 354 1.32 -9.47 -5.68
N TYR A 355 0.03 -9.21 -5.76
CA TYR A 355 -0.76 -8.68 -4.63
C TYR A 355 -1.61 -9.76 -3.94
N GLY A 356 -1.46 -11.03 -4.32
CA GLY A 356 -2.17 -12.14 -3.68
C GLY A 356 -3.69 -12.17 -3.90
N THR A 357 -4.21 -11.34 -4.80
CA THR A 357 -5.65 -11.26 -5.11
C THR A 357 -6.04 -12.26 -6.21
N THR A 358 -7.34 -12.49 -6.38
CA THR A 358 -7.90 -13.46 -7.34
C THR A 358 -7.67 -13.10 -8.81
N GLY A 359 -7.02 -11.97 -9.09
CA GLY A 359 -6.66 -11.54 -10.45
C GLY A 359 -7.84 -11.11 -11.32
N ILE A 360 -9.00 -10.86 -10.73
CA ILE A 360 -10.21 -10.38 -11.40
C ILE A 360 -10.48 -8.96 -10.96
N ASP A 361 -10.49 -8.04 -11.92
CA ASP A 361 -10.82 -6.64 -11.69
C ASP A 361 -12.14 -6.29 -12.37
N TYR A 362 -12.93 -5.45 -11.71
CA TYR A 362 -14.21 -4.93 -12.19
C TYR A 362 -14.01 -3.60 -12.89
N GLU A 363 -14.61 -3.44 -14.05
CA GLU A 363 -14.72 -2.15 -14.76
C GLU A 363 -15.86 -1.34 -14.17
N VAL A 364 -15.64 -0.07 -13.84
CA VAL A 364 -16.69 0.86 -13.38
C VAL A 364 -17.26 1.59 -14.59
N VAL A 365 -18.58 1.51 -14.76
CA VAL A 365 -19.29 2.09 -15.91
C VAL A 365 -20.43 3.00 -15.41
N CYS A 366 -20.38 4.27 -15.78
CA CYS A 366 -21.48 5.21 -15.49
C CYS A 366 -22.58 5.09 -16.54
N THR A 367 -23.83 4.93 -16.11
CA THR A 367 -25.00 4.73 -17.00
C THR A 367 -25.63 6.05 -17.42
N ASN A 368 -25.48 7.12 -16.64
CA ASN A 368 -26.06 8.44 -16.91
C ASN A 368 -25.03 9.55 -17.19
N GLY A 369 -23.75 9.17 -17.39
CA GLY A 369 -22.65 10.10 -17.62
C GLY A 369 -21.37 9.37 -18.04
N GLU A 370 -20.23 10.01 -17.81
CA GLU A 370 -18.89 9.44 -18.02
C GLU A 370 -18.14 9.36 -16.68
N ILE A 371 -17.42 8.28 -16.45
CA ILE A 371 -16.54 8.12 -15.31
C ILE A 371 -15.17 7.60 -15.77
N GLU A 372 -14.10 8.24 -15.36
CA GLU A 372 -12.73 7.73 -15.55
C GLU A 372 -12.24 7.16 -14.22
N HIS A 373 -12.40 5.85 -14.06
CA HIS A 373 -12.06 5.12 -12.84
C HIS A 373 -11.09 3.97 -13.18
N ASP A 374 -10.06 3.76 -12.34
CA ASP A 374 -9.21 2.57 -12.47
C ASP A 374 -10.00 1.31 -12.08
N PRO A 375 -9.69 0.14 -12.67
CA PRO A 375 -10.37 -1.10 -12.33
C PRO A 375 -10.34 -1.41 -10.84
N VAL A 376 -11.39 -2.02 -10.34
CA VAL A 376 -11.61 -2.33 -8.92
C VAL A 376 -11.37 -3.80 -8.66
N ALA A 377 -10.42 -4.13 -7.78
CA ALA A 377 -10.15 -5.51 -7.38
C ALA A 377 -11.36 -6.16 -6.70
N THR A 378 -11.53 -7.47 -6.87
CA THR A 378 -12.67 -8.26 -6.39
C THR A 378 -13.02 -7.99 -4.92
N GLU A 379 -12.05 -7.98 -4.02
CA GLU A 379 -12.29 -7.73 -2.59
C GLU A 379 -12.94 -6.36 -2.36
N ARG A 380 -12.44 -5.33 -3.06
CA ARG A 380 -12.98 -3.98 -2.98
C ARG A 380 -14.35 -3.86 -3.63
N ALA A 381 -14.60 -4.60 -4.73
CA ALA A 381 -15.91 -4.62 -5.36
C ALA A 381 -16.99 -5.08 -4.38
N TYR A 382 -16.73 -6.15 -3.63
CA TYR A 382 -17.65 -6.65 -2.60
C TYR A 382 -17.75 -5.73 -1.38
N ARG A 383 -16.67 -5.05 -0.99
CA ARG A 383 -16.65 -4.20 0.19
C ARG A 383 -17.25 -2.82 -0.06
N ASP A 384 -16.80 -2.17 -1.11
CA ASP A 384 -17.02 -0.72 -1.31
C ASP A 384 -18.05 -0.42 -2.41
N TYR A 385 -18.35 -1.39 -3.29
CA TYR A 385 -19.18 -1.19 -4.50
C TYR A 385 -20.35 -2.17 -4.57
N HIS A 386 -20.95 -2.51 -3.43
CA HIS A 386 -22.19 -3.28 -3.40
C HIS A 386 -23.36 -2.46 -3.97
N GLU A 387 -24.45 -3.11 -4.40
CA GLU A 387 -25.66 -2.43 -4.86
C GLU A 387 -26.19 -1.47 -3.79
N GLY A 388 -26.52 -0.24 -4.19
CA GLY A 388 -26.91 0.86 -3.31
C GLY A 388 -25.73 1.55 -2.59
N ALA A 389 -24.48 1.18 -2.89
CA ALA A 389 -23.33 1.88 -2.33
C ALA A 389 -23.26 3.31 -2.89
N LEU A 390 -23.04 4.27 -1.98
CA LEU A 390 -22.84 5.69 -2.29
C LEU A 390 -21.37 6.03 -2.07
N PHE A 391 -20.72 6.60 -3.07
CA PHE A 391 -19.30 6.97 -2.97
C PHE A 391 -18.99 8.26 -3.72
N LEU A 392 -17.92 8.93 -3.30
CA LEU A 392 -17.34 10.08 -3.96
C LEU A 392 -16.21 9.64 -4.89
N HIS A 393 -16.15 10.24 -6.07
CA HIS A 393 -15.05 10.06 -7.01
C HIS A 393 -14.83 11.33 -7.84
N ALA A 394 -13.62 11.87 -7.81
CA ALA A 394 -13.25 13.12 -8.50
C ALA A 394 -14.20 14.30 -8.20
N GLY A 395 -14.67 14.41 -6.95
CA GLY A 395 -15.59 15.44 -6.50
C GLY A 395 -17.07 15.21 -6.83
N GLN A 396 -17.41 14.17 -7.59
CA GLN A 396 -18.79 13.79 -7.95
C GLN A 396 -19.28 12.62 -7.10
N GLN A 397 -20.59 12.58 -6.85
CA GLN A 397 -21.24 11.52 -6.10
C GLN A 397 -21.83 10.47 -7.05
N TYR A 398 -21.67 9.21 -6.70
CA TYR A 398 -22.16 8.08 -7.47
C TYR A 398 -22.89 7.09 -6.57
N GLU A 399 -23.93 6.45 -7.12
CA GLU A 399 -24.61 5.30 -6.54
C GLU A 399 -24.38 4.06 -7.42
N VAL A 400 -24.07 2.93 -6.79
CA VAL A 400 -23.97 1.64 -7.49
C VAL A 400 -25.37 1.09 -7.73
N THR A 401 -25.74 0.97 -8.98
CA THR A 401 -27.09 0.48 -9.38
C THR A 401 -27.12 -1.03 -9.60
N GLU A 402 -26.00 -1.62 -10.07
CA GLU A 402 -25.89 -3.04 -10.36
C GLU A 402 -24.44 -3.49 -10.33
N VAL A 403 -24.18 -4.71 -9.84
CA VAL A 403 -22.86 -5.37 -9.92
C VAL A 403 -22.99 -6.63 -10.77
N ASP A 404 -22.51 -6.56 -12.01
CA ASP A 404 -22.45 -7.71 -12.92
C ASP A 404 -21.18 -8.52 -12.66
N HIS A 405 -21.34 -9.72 -12.11
CA HIS A 405 -20.25 -10.67 -11.84
C HIS A 405 -19.90 -11.58 -13.02
N THR A 406 -20.45 -11.33 -14.21
CA THR A 406 -20.27 -12.18 -15.37
C THR A 406 -18.83 -12.18 -15.87
N GLN A 407 -18.21 -13.35 -15.84
CA GLN A 407 -16.85 -13.55 -16.31
C GLN A 407 -16.78 -13.60 -17.85
N PRO A 408 -15.72 -13.16 -18.50
CA PRO A 408 -14.43 -12.72 -17.93
C PRO A 408 -14.30 -11.22 -17.64
N HIS A 409 -15.33 -10.42 -17.81
CA HIS A 409 -15.29 -8.95 -17.70
C HIS A 409 -16.40 -8.44 -16.77
N PRO A 410 -16.25 -8.62 -15.45
CA PRO A 410 -17.24 -8.15 -14.49
C PRO A 410 -17.31 -6.61 -14.47
N ARG A 411 -18.50 -6.04 -14.19
CA ARG A 411 -18.74 -4.60 -14.21
C ARG A 411 -19.49 -4.13 -12.99
N ILE A 412 -19.23 -2.89 -12.61
CA ILE A 412 -19.96 -2.13 -11.61
C ILE A 412 -20.64 -0.99 -12.35
N HIS A 413 -21.98 -1.03 -12.41
CA HIS A 413 -22.78 0.03 -13.00
C HIS A 413 -23.10 1.07 -11.95
N VAL A 414 -22.86 2.33 -12.29
CA VAL A 414 -23.07 3.47 -11.38
C VAL A 414 -23.86 4.57 -12.06
N GLU A 415 -24.54 5.38 -11.26
CA GLU A 415 -25.21 6.61 -11.69
C GLU A 415 -24.71 7.79 -10.89
N GLU A 416 -24.54 8.93 -11.54
CA GLU A 416 -24.25 10.19 -10.86
C GLU A 416 -25.50 10.63 -10.09
N VAL A 417 -25.30 10.96 -8.79
CA VAL A 417 -26.37 11.36 -7.88
C VAL A 417 -25.99 12.63 -7.11
N ALA A 418 -26.99 13.39 -6.71
CA ALA A 418 -26.79 14.56 -5.85
C ALA A 418 -27.19 14.23 -4.41
N THR A 419 -26.22 13.86 -3.59
CA THR A 419 -26.42 13.55 -2.17
C THR A 419 -25.25 14.05 -1.33
N THR A 420 -25.45 14.22 -0.03
CA THR A 420 -24.39 14.49 0.94
C THR A 420 -23.94 13.24 1.68
N HIS A 421 -24.52 12.07 1.34
CA HIS A 421 -24.28 10.82 2.06
C HIS A 421 -23.28 9.93 1.32
N TYR A 422 -22.63 9.06 2.09
CA TYR A 422 -21.84 7.95 1.61
C TYR A 422 -22.14 6.69 2.42
N THR A 423 -21.79 5.53 1.88
CA THR A 423 -21.95 4.25 2.58
C THR A 423 -20.64 3.76 3.14
N GLN A 424 -20.68 3.21 4.35
CA GLN A 424 -19.58 2.51 4.99
C GLN A 424 -20.01 1.07 5.29
N THR A 425 -19.36 0.11 4.66
CA THR A 425 -19.68 -1.31 4.82
C THR A 425 -19.15 -1.84 6.15
N LEU A 426 -20.00 -2.59 6.84
CA LEU A 426 -19.63 -3.32 8.04
C LEU A 426 -19.19 -4.73 7.66
N SER A 427 -18.03 -5.15 8.17
CA SER A 427 -17.51 -6.49 7.94
C SER A 427 -17.17 -7.20 9.24
N THR A 428 -17.31 -8.52 9.20
CA THR A 428 -16.87 -9.41 10.28
C THR A 428 -15.77 -10.32 9.74
N LYS A 429 -14.63 -10.35 10.42
CA LYS A 429 -13.53 -11.28 10.14
C LYS A 429 -13.57 -12.46 11.10
N GLN A 430 -13.42 -13.67 10.58
CA GLN A 430 -13.30 -14.89 11.37
C GLN A 430 -12.12 -15.70 10.85
N VAL A 431 -11.27 -16.14 11.75
CA VAL A 431 -10.22 -17.11 11.45
C VAL A 431 -10.79 -18.50 11.71
N GLN A 432 -10.71 -19.38 10.71
CA GLN A 432 -11.18 -20.76 10.76
C GLN A 432 -10.03 -21.70 10.39
N ASP A 433 -10.13 -22.96 10.80
CA ASP A 433 -9.17 -24.01 10.44
C ASP A 433 -7.72 -23.63 10.75
N LEU A 434 -7.49 -22.98 11.92
CA LEU A 434 -6.17 -22.53 12.33
C LEU A 434 -5.28 -23.73 12.67
N GLU A 435 -4.21 -23.93 11.90
CA GLU A 435 -3.12 -24.84 12.21
C GLU A 435 -1.96 -24.05 12.79
N VAL A 436 -1.73 -24.17 14.09
CA VAL A 436 -0.67 -23.45 14.79
C VAL A 436 0.67 -24.11 14.49
N LYS A 437 1.62 -23.33 13.96
CA LYS A 437 3.00 -23.76 13.70
C LYS A 437 3.96 -23.36 14.81
N ASP A 438 3.71 -22.22 15.44
CA ASP A 438 4.53 -21.67 16.52
C ASP A 438 3.69 -20.74 17.39
N HIS A 439 4.15 -20.50 18.63
CA HIS A 439 3.50 -19.55 19.53
C HIS A 439 4.51 -18.90 20.45
N THR A 440 4.22 -17.70 20.91
CA THR A 440 4.99 -16.98 21.92
C THR A 440 4.04 -16.25 22.87
N SER A 441 4.44 -16.12 24.13
CA SER A 441 3.68 -15.34 25.10
C SER A 441 4.35 -13.99 25.31
N LEU A 442 3.55 -12.93 25.20
CA LEU A 442 4.00 -11.57 25.53
C LEU A 442 3.87 -11.32 27.05
N ALA A 443 4.55 -10.28 27.53
CA ALA A 443 4.42 -9.83 28.92
C ALA A 443 2.96 -9.50 29.24
N GLY A 444 2.36 -10.23 30.15
CA GLY A 444 0.92 -10.27 30.41
C GLY A 444 0.32 -11.59 29.94
N ASP A 445 -0.98 -11.75 30.03
CA ASP A 445 -1.68 -13.00 29.68
C ASP A 445 -2.02 -13.12 28.18
N TYR A 446 -1.16 -12.58 27.28
CA TYR A 446 -1.41 -12.59 25.84
C TYR A 446 -0.49 -13.58 25.12
N ASP A 447 -1.11 -14.52 24.40
CA ASP A 447 -0.41 -15.45 23.52
C ASP A 447 -0.54 -15.03 22.06
N ILE A 448 0.58 -15.03 21.33
CA ILE A 448 0.62 -14.82 19.89
C ILE A 448 0.88 -16.16 19.21
N TYR A 449 0.05 -16.49 18.23
CA TYR A 449 0.14 -17.72 17.46
C TYR A 449 0.55 -17.42 16.02
N PHE A 450 1.52 -18.16 15.52
CA PHE A 450 1.88 -18.20 14.11
C PHE A 450 1.39 -19.50 13.48
N GLY A 451 0.71 -19.42 12.33
CA GLY A 451 0.16 -20.62 11.70
C GLY A 451 -0.48 -20.34 10.36
N THR A 452 -1.12 -21.39 9.83
CA THR A 452 -1.96 -21.29 8.62
C THR A 452 -3.43 -21.39 9.02
N GLY A 453 -4.30 -20.67 8.31
CA GLY A 453 -5.73 -20.69 8.57
C GLY A 453 -6.53 -20.09 7.42
N THR A 454 -7.84 -20.27 7.48
CA THR A 454 -8.79 -19.67 6.54
C THR A 454 -9.34 -18.40 7.19
N VAL A 455 -9.15 -17.26 6.55
CA VAL A 455 -9.78 -16.00 6.97
C VAL A 455 -11.06 -15.82 6.15
N ARG A 456 -12.21 -15.82 6.84
CA ARG A 456 -13.51 -15.50 6.25
C ARG A 456 -13.87 -14.06 6.56
N ILE A 457 -14.07 -13.25 5.53
CA ILE A 457 -14.59 -11.89 5.66
C ILE A 457 -16.02 -11.90 5.15
N THR A 458 -16.96 -11.49 6.01
CA THR A 458 -18.38 -11.36 5.65
C THR A 458 -18.76 -9.90 5.65
N TYR A 459 -19.22 -9.41 4.51
CA TYR A 459 -19.80 -8.08 4.35
C TYR A 459 -21.32 -8.22 4.49
N GLY A 460 -21.89 -7.72 5.58
CA GLY A 460 -23.30 -7.99 5.90
C GLY A 460 -24.22 -6.79 5.79
N ASN A 461 -23.80 -5.68 6.37
CA ASN A 461 -24.57 -4.44 6.42
C ASN A 461 -23.68 -3.25 6.07
N TYR A 462 -24.31 -2.12 5.78
CA TYR A 462 -23.62 -0.84 5.63
C TYR A 462 -24.33 0.25 6.44
N MET A 463 -23.60 1.26 6.82
CA MET A 463 -24.12 2.49 7.40
C MET A 463 -24.14 3.56 6.30
N VAL A 464 -25.18 4.40 6.33
CA VAL A 464 -25.23 5.62 5.54
C VAL A 464 -24.78 6.75 6.43
N ARG A 465 -23.78 7.52 5.99
CA ARG A 465 -23.21 8.63 6.73
C ARG A 465 -23.26 9.91 5.91
N ASP A 466 -23.50 11.02 6.56
CA ASP A 466 -23.35 12.34 5.94
C ASP A 466 -21.88 12.77 5.99
N TYR A 467 -21.30 13.22 4.86
CA TYR A 467 -19.88 13.59 4.82
C TYR A 467 -19.59 14.95 5.46
N GLN A 468 -20.60 15.78 5.79
CA GLN A 468 -20.43 17.05 6.47
C GLN A 468 -20.40 16.86 7.98
N THR A 469 -21.28 16.02 8.52
CA THR A 469 -21.40 15.78 9.96
C THR A 469 -20.62 14.54 10.41
N GLY A 470 -20.42 13.57 9.52
CA GLY A 470 -19.80 12.27 9.84
C GLY A 470 -20.75 11.28 10.53
N GLU A 471 -22.02 11.65 10.73
CA GLU A 471 -23.07 10.83 11.35
C GLU A 471 -23.83 9.99 10.33
#